data_bb941aa13cfd1e1b2ddfa1fcdc091816
#
_entry.id   bb941aa13cfd1e1b2ddfa1fcdc091816
#
_cell.length_a   1.000
_cell.length_b   1.000
_cell.length_c   1.000
_cell.angle_alpha   90.00
_cell.angle_beta   90.00
_cell.angle_gamma   90.00
#
_symmetry.space_group_name_H-M   'P 1'
#
loop_
_entity.id
_entity.type
_entity.pdbx_description
1 polymer ?
#
loop_
_entity_poly.entity_id
_entity_poly.type
_entity_poly.pdbx_seq_one_letter_code
_entity_poly.pdbx_strand_id
1 'polypeptide(L)'
;MIKATVLTLTLAFSPLLAAAADITGRASVIDGDTIEINGVRIRFEGIDAPESRQICTNAAGKAYRCGQASAKALDAFLAKSRPTTCTATGTSYDRIVGSCARADGADVNAWMVRNGHAIDWPKYSGGRYASEQAEAQAAHAGVWAGAFDPPCLVRGARCD
;
A
#
# COMPACT_ATOMS: atom_id res chain seq x y z
N MET A 1 -10.64 21.30 69.16
CA MET A 1 -10.74 21.68 67.75
C MET A 1 -10.01 20.65 66.92
N ILE A 2 -10.78 19.73 66.26
CA ILE A 2 -10.20 18.62 65.46
C ILE A 2 -10.21 19.10 64.00
N LYS A 3 -9.01 19.23 63.40
CA LYS A 3 -8.87 19.59 61.99
C LYS A 3 -9.00 18.32 61.15
N ALA A 4 -10.05 18.21 60.36
CA ALA A 4 -10.21 17.16 59.40
C ALA A 4 -9.42 17.47 58.13
N THR A 5 -8.42 16.63 57.80
CA THR A 5 -7.64 16.74 56.58
C THR A 5 -8.37 15.91 55.50
N VAL A 6 -8.91 16.58 54.48
CA VAL A 6 -9.54 15.90 53.32
C VAL A 6 -8.44 15.49 52.35
N LEU A 7 -8.23 14.18 52.19
CA LEU A 7 -7.33 13.59 51.22
C LEU A 7 -8.06 13.46 49.86
N THR A 8 -7.76 14.33 48.91
CA THR A 8 -8.30 14.24 47.54
C THR A 8 -7.52 13.22 46.73
N LEU A 9 -8.17 12.09 46.42
CA LEU A 9 -7.65 11.05 45.54
C LEU A 9 -7.87 11.47 44.08
N THR A 10 -6.83 11.90 43.38
CA THR A 10 -6.88 12.18 41.93
C THR A 10 -6.73 10.88 41.15
N LEU A 11 -7.83 10.42 40.52
CA LEU A 11 -7.77 9.32 39.55
C LEU A 11 -7.08 9.86 38.27
N ALA A 12 -5.89 9.33 37.98
CA ALA A 12 -5.22 9.56 36.70
C ALA A 12 -5.91 8.71 35.61
N PHE A 13 -6.63 9.36 34.71
CA PHE A 13 -7.22 8.74 33.52
C PHE A 13 -6.13 8.63 32.44
N SER A 14 -5.51 7.47 32.29
CA SER A 14 -4.58 7.21 31.18
C SER A 14 -5.42 6.93 29.92
N PRO A 15 -5.25 7.68 28.82
CA PRO A 15 -5.90 7.34 27.55
C PRO A 15 -5.30 6.03 27.03
N LEU A 16 -6.14 5.01 26.88
CA LEU A 16 -5.79 3.78 26.18
C LEU A 16 -5.69 4.14 24.69
N LEU A 17 -4.47 4.23 24.14
CA LEU A 17 -4.30 4.30 22.68
C LEU A 17 -4.82 2.99 22.10
N ALA A 18 -5.95 3.03 21.44
CA ALA A 18 -6.43 1.91 20.63
C ALA A 18 -5.43 1.71 19.48
N ALA A 19 -4.61 0.67 19.56
CA ALA A 19 -3.81 0.22 18.43
C ALA A 19 -4.78 -0.15 17.30
N ALA A 20 -4.52 0.35 16.08
CA ALA A 20 -5.28 -0.07 14.91
C ALA A 20 -5.13 -1.60 14.78
N ALA A 21 -6.25 -2.32 14.75
CA ALA A 21 -6.22 -3.78 14.67
C ALA A 21 -5.72 -4.21 13.28
N ASP A 22 -4.76 -5.13 13.26
CA ASP A 22 -4.27 -5.71 12.01
C ASP A 22 -5.36 -6.53 11.32
N ILE A 23 -5.45 -6.39 10.00
CA ILE A 23 -6.36 -7.15 9.15
C ILE A 23 -5.57 -8.30 8.54
N THR A 24 -5.82 -9.52 8.99
CA THR A 24 -5.06 -10.70 8.59
C THR A 24 -5.97 -11.73 7.91
N GLY A 25 -5.50 -12.29 6.79
CA GLY A 25 -6.22 -13.34 6.07
C GLY A 25 -5.64 -13.64 4.70
N ARG A 26 -6.37 -14.46 3.93
CA ARG A 26 -6.08 -14.69 2.53
C ARG A 26 -6.53 -13.47 1.73
N ALA A 27 -5.61 -12.81 1.05
CA ALA A 27 -5.92 -11.69 0.20
C ALA A 27 -6.44 -12.14 -1.17
N SER A 28 -7.45 -11.41 -1.69
CA SER A 28 -7.88 -11.43 -3.08
C SER A 28 -7.45 -10.11 -3.72
N VAL A 29 -6.83 -10.17 -4.90
CA VAL A 29 -6.34 -8.98 -5.59
C VAL A 29 -7.47 -8.34 -6.40
N ILE A 30 -7.71 -7.05 -6.20
CA ILE A 30 -8.67 -6.24 -6.95
C ILE A 30 -7.95 -5.58 -8.15
N ASP A 31 -6.80 -4.93 -7.87
CA ASP A 31 -5.91 -4.31 -8.84
C ASP A 31 -4.48 -4.26 -8.27
N GLY A 32 -3.58 -3.48 -8.91
CA GLY A 32 -2.17 -3.45 -8.53
C GLY A 32 -1.85 -2.79 -7.19
N ASP A 33 -2.77 -2.07 -6.57
CA ASP A 33 -2.59 -1.43 -5.27
C ASP A 33 -3.77 -1.61 -4.30
N THR A 34 -4.70 -2.49 -4.64
CA THR A 34 -5.87 -2.78 -3.81
C THR A 34 -6.11 -4.27 -3.69
N ILE A 35 -6.25 -4.75 -2.46
CA ILE A 35 -6.61 -6.13 -2.12
C ILE A 35 -7.88 -6.15 -1.28
N GLU A 36 -8.46 -7.35 -1.14
CA GLU A 36 -9.55 -7.60 -0.20
C GLU A 36 -9.17 -8.75 0.73
N ILE A 37 -9.36 -8.57 2.04
CA ILE A 37 -9.19 -9.59 3.09
C ILE A 37 -10.49 -9.65 3.90
N ASN A 38 -11.15 -10.81 3.91
CA ASN A 38 -12.39 -11.03 4.66
C ASN A 38 -13.49 -9.98 4.39
N GLY A 39 -13.64 -9.55 3.13
CA GLY A 39 -14.60 -8.53 2.71
C GLY A 39 -14.16 -7.08 2.99
N VAL A 40 -13.00 -6.86 3.58
CA VAL A 40 -12.43 -5.53 3.80
C VAL A 40 -11.49 -5.18 2.66
N ARG A 41 -11.80 -4.09 1.94
CA ARG A 41 -10.92 -3.56 0.89
C ARG A 41 -9.81 -2.72 1.49
N ILE A 42 -8.58 -2.99 1.07
CA ILE A 42 -7.38 -2.34 1.57
C ILE A 42 -6.60 -1.79 0.39
N ARG A 43 -6.45 -0.46 0.33
CA ARG A 43 -5.56 0.22 -0.60
C ARG A 43 -4.18 0.34 0.03
N PHE A 44 -3.14 -0.01 -0.71
CA PHE A 44 -1.77 0.12 -0.23
C PHE A 44 -1.38 1.58 -0.06
N GLU A 45 -0.85 1.90 1.13
CA GLU A 45 -0.41 3.24 1.47
C GLU A 45 0.81 3.66 0.65
N GLY A 46 0.78 4.89 0.15
CA GLY A 46 1.96 5.56 -0.39
C GLY A 46 2.45 5.05 -1.75
N ILE A 47 1.72 4.14 -2.40
CA ILE A 47 2.04 3.68 -3.75
C ILE A 47 0.88 3.91 -4.71
N ASP A 48 1.19 3.92 -6.01
CA ASP A 48 0.20 4.07 -7.07
C ASP A 48 0.52 3.09 -8.21
N ALA A 49 -0.37 2.12 -8.43
CA ALA A 49 -0.21 1.12 -9.48
C ALA A 49 -0.94 1.54 -10.76
N PRO A 50 -0.50 1.04 -11.93
CA PRO A 50 -1.23 1.26 -13.16
C PRO A 50 -2.70 0.84 -13.05
N GLU A 51 -3.59 1.67 -13.58
CA GLU A 51 -5.03 1.42 -13.60
C GLU A 51 -5.36 0.11 -14.31
N SER A 52 -6.40 -0.61 -13.87
CA SER A 52 -6.77 -1.94 -14.38
C SER A 52 -6.85 -2.03 -15.91
N ARG A 53 -7.22 -0.93 -16.58
CA ARG A 53 -7.32 -0.84 -18.05
C ARG A 53 -6.15 -0.10 -18.70
N GLN A 54 -5.17 0.34 -17.92
CA GLN A 54 -4.05 1.12 -18.42
C GLN A 54 -3.19 0.28 -19.38
N ILE A 55 -2.78 0.95 -20.46
CA ILE A 55 -1.86 0.42 -21.46
C ILE A 55 -0.53 1.15 -21.32
N CYS A 56 0.55 0.39 -21.30
CA CYS A 56 1.93 0.86 -21.31
C CYS A 56 2.65 0.26 -22.53
N THR A 57 3.85 0.73 -22.84
CA THR A 57 4.75 0.07 -23.81
C THR A 57 5.91 -0.61 -23.09
N ASN A 58 6.35 -1.74 -23.59
CA ASN A 58 7.52 -2.45 -23.07
C ASN A 58 8.82 -1.96 -23.75
N ALA A 59 9.96 -2.53 -23.39
CA ALA A 59 11.27 -2.19 -23.95
C ALA A 59 11.34 -2.32 -25.49
N ALA A 60 10.53 -3.16 -26.11
CA ALA A 60 10.44 -3.33 -27.56
C ALA A 60 9.41 -2.38 -28.22
N GLY A 61 8.86 -1.41 -27.48
CA GLY A 61 7.82 -0.51 -27.97
C GLY A 61 6.44 -1.16 -28.14
N LYS A 62 6.25 -2.40 -27.71
CA LYS A 62 4.98 -3.11 -27.85
C LYS A 62 4.04 -2.76 -26.71
N ALA A 63 2.79 -2.41 -27.05
CA ALA A 63 1.73 -2.13 -26.09
C ALA A 63 1.35 -3.39 -25.28
N TYR A 64 1.10 -3.21 -23.97
CA TYR A 64 0.60 -4.26 -23.09
C TYR A 64 -0.28 -3.68 -21.97
N ARG A 65 -1.10 -4.51 -21.36
CA ARG A 65 -1.99 -4.12 -20.25
C ARG A 65 -1.23 -4.11 -18.93
N CYS A 66 -0.56 -3.00 -18.62
CA CYS A 66 0.29 -2.87 -17.43
C CYS A 66 -0.49 -2.97 -16.13
N GLY A 67 -1.73 -2.47 -16.04
CA GLY A 67 -2.56 -2.63 -14.85
C GLY A 67 -2.88 -4.10 -14.55
N GLN A 68 -3.21 -4.89 -15.58
CA GLN A 68 -3.43 -6.33 -15.40
C GLN A 68 -2.14 -7.07 -15.05
N ALA A 69 -1.01 -6.66 -15.62
CA ALA A 69 0.29 -7.24 -15.31
C ALA A 69 0.68 -6.98 -13.85
N SER A 70 0.44 -5.76 -13.36
CA SER A 70 0.64 -5.38 -11.96
C SER A 70 -0.21 -6.23 -11.01
N ALA A 71 -1.52 -6.32 -11.24
CA ALA A 71 -2.42 -7.13 -10.43
C ALA A 71 -2.03 -8.63 -10.41
N LYS A 72 -1.65 -9.18 -11.57
CA LYS A 72 -1.17 -10.56 -11.67
C LYS A 72 0.14 -10.80 -10.92
N ALA A 73 1.06 -9.83 -10.98
CA ALA A 73 2.32 -9.91 -10.26
C ALA A 73 2.10 -9.89 -8.74
N LEU A 74 1.19 -9.01 -8.26
CA LEU A 74 0.78 -8.96 -6.87
C LEU A 74 0.18 -10.28 -6.41
N ASP A 75 -0.77 -10.86 -7.16
CA ASP A 75 -1.39 -12.15 -6.81
C ASP A 75 -0.34 -13.27 -6.71
N ALA A 76 0.56 -13.36 -7.68
CA ALA A 76 1.66 -14.33 -7.66
C ALA A 76 2.63 -14.10 -6.48
N PHE A 77 2.86 -12.86 -6.10
CA PHE A 77 3.71 -12.53 -4.95
C PHE A 77 3.04 -12.94 -3.63
N LEU A 78 1.76 -12.61 -3.43
CA LEU A 78 1.01 -12.95 -2.23
C LEU A 78 0.80 -14.47 -2.09
N ALA A 79 0.70 -15.19 -3.19
CA ALA A 79 0.53 -16.64 -3.19
C ALA A 79 1.73 -17.41 -2.59
N LYS A 80 2.93 -16.81 -2.60
CA LYS A 80 4.16 -17.47 -2.13
C LYS A 80 4.23 -17.67 -0.62
N SER A 81 3.55 -16.79 0.15
CA SER A 81 3.55 -16.87 1.62
C SER A 81 2.26 -16.24 2.17
N ARG A 82 1.44 -17.04 2.84
CA ARG A 82 0.14 -16.66 3.41
C ARG A 82 0.14 -16.93 4.92
N PRO A 83 -0.69 -16.20 5.71
CA PRO A 83 -1.61 -15.13 5.32
C PRO A 83 -0.90 -13.81 4.98
N THR A 84 -1.67 -12.83 4.47
CA THR A 84 -1.27 -11.43 4.38
C THR A 84 -1.81 -10.70 5.59
N THR A 85 -0.98 -9.86 6.21
CA THR A 85 -1.36 -9.00 7.33
C THR A 85 -1.19 -7.55 6.92
N CYS A 86 -2.22 -6.73 7.12
CA CYS A 86 -2.21 -5.29 6.84
C CYS A 86 -2.48 -4.50 8.09
N THR A 87 -1.62 -3.52 8.39
CA THR A 87 -1.82 -2.53 9.44
C THR A 87 -2.48 -1.30 8.84
N ALA A 88 -3.65 -0.93 9.35
CA ALA A 88 -4.39 0.25 8.90
C ALA A 88 -3.64 1.53 9.29
N THR A 89 -3.49 2.46 8.34
CA THR A 89 -2.88 3.79 8.53
C THR A 89 -3.88 4.92 8.31
N GLY A 90 -5.02 4.62 7.68
CA GLY A 90 -6.08 5.59 7.40
C GLY A 90 -7.23 5.00 6.60
N THR A 91 -8.01 5.87 5.99
CA THR A 91 -9.13 5.50 5.11
C THR A 91 -9.12 6.34 3.84
N SER A 92 -9.63 5.79 2.74
CA SER A 92 -9.83 6.48 1.46
C SER A 92 -11.13 6.00 0.83
N TYR A 93 -12.15 6.86 0.84
CA TYR A 93 -13.54 6.51 0.49
C TYR A 93 -14.05 5.36 1.39
N ASP A 94 -14.44 4.25 0.79
CA ASP A 94 -14.95 3.02 1.44
C ASP A 94 -13.84 1.98 1.73
N ARG A 95 -12.56 2.34 1.54
CA ARG A 95 -11.40 1.45 1.72
C ARG A 95 -10.58 1.84 2.94
N ILE A 96 -10.00 0.85 3.60
CA ILE A 96 -8.89 1.04 4.51
C ILE A 96 -7.64 1.40 3.68
N VAL A 97 -6.81 2.31 4.16
CA VAL A 97 -5.45 2.53 3.66
C VAL A 97 -4.49 1.84 4.62
N GLY A 98 -3.50 1.11 4.11
CA GLY A 98 -2.60 0.36 4.97
C GLY A 98 -1.31 -0.11 4.33
N SER A 99 -0.37 -0.47 5.19
CA SER A 99 0.86 -1.17 4.84
C SER A 99 0.67 -2.66 5.09
N CYS A 100 1.06 -3.48 4.12
CA CYS A 100 0.81 -4.92 4.16
C CYS A 100 2.10 -5.72 4.09
N ALA A 101 2.14 -6.85 4.79
CA ALA A 101 3.21 -7.82 4.73
C ALA A 101 2.68 -9.24 4.51
N ARG A 102 3.48 -10.09 3.87
CA ARG A 102 3.24 -11.53 3.79
C ARG A 102 3.61 -12.21 5.11
N ALA A 103 3.21 -13.48 5.28
CA ALA A 103 3.54 -14.26 6.48
C ALA A 103 5.05 -14.43 6.73
N ASP A 104 5.87 -14.35 5.69
CA ASP A 104 7.34 -14.39 5.78
C ASP A 104 7.97 -13.01 6.08
N GLY A 105 7.16 -11.99 6.35
CA GLY A 105 7.60 -10.63 6.68
C GLY A 105 7.93 -9.76 5.48
N ALA A 106 7.79 -10.24 4.24
CA ALA A 106 8.08 -9.42 3.06
C ALA A 106 7.05 -8.29 2.92
N ASP A 107 7.53 -7.05 2.86
CA ASP A 107 6.73 -5.84 2.65
C ASP A 107 6.14 -5.84 1.23
N VAL A 108 4.81 -5.83 1.15
CA VAL A 108 4.07 -5.89 -0.12
C VAL A 108 4.17 -4.57 -0.87
N ASN A 109 4.01 -3.44 -0.16
CA ASN A 109 4.05 -2.10 -0.74
C ASN A 109 5.44 -1.83 -1.37
N ALA A 110 6.50 -2.07 -0.60
CA ALA A 110 7.88 -1.91 -1.06
C ALA A 110 8.22 -2.85 -2.23
N TRP A 111 7.74 -4.10 -2.19
CA TRP A 111 7.97 -5.06 -3.25
C TRP A 111 7.32 -4.63 -4.58
N MET A 112 6.11 -4.09 -4.53
CA MET A 112 5.41 -3.58 -5.71
C MET A 112 6.19 -2.46 -6.39
N VAL A 113 6.74 -1.51 -5.61
CA VAL A 113 7.53 -0.41 -6.16
C VAL A 113 8.88 -0.89 -6.68
N ARG A 114 9.61 -1.71 -5.91
CA ARG A 114 10.94 -2.22 -6.28
C ARG A 114 10.93 -3.03 -7.58
N ASN A 115 9.82 -3.69 -7.88
CA ASN A 115 9.67 -4.47 -9.11
C ASN A 115 8.97 -3.71 -10.25
N GLY A 116 8.71 -2.41 -10.09
CA GLY A 116 8.08 -1.57 -11.10
C GLY A 116 6.63 -1.95 -11.41
N HIS A 117 5.92 -2.56 -10.44
CA HIS A 117 4.49 -2.86 -10.54
C HIS A 117 3.63 -1.73 -9.97
N ALA A 118 4.21 -0.82 -9.22
CA ALA A 118 3.66 0.44 -8.77
C ALA A 118 4.76 1.50 -8.76
N ILE A 119 4.38 2.76 -8.59
CA ILE A 119 5.31 3.87 -8.35
C ILE A 119 5.16 4.37 -6.91
N ASP A 120 6.23 4.94 -6.35
CA ASP A 120 6.13 5.74 -5.13
C ASP A 120 5.20 6.93 -5.36
N TRP A 121 4.32 7.21 -4.42
CA TRP A 121 3.47 8.39 -4.44
C TRP A 121 3.86 9.34 -3.29
N PRO A 122 4.83 10.26 -3.49
CA PRO A 122 5.45 11.05 -2.42
C PRO A 122 4.45 11.83 -1.56
N LYS A 123 3.36 12.28 -2.15
CA LYS A 123 2.27 12.97 -1.44
C LYS A 123 1.71 12.16 -0.26
N TYR A 124 1.68 10.84 -0.37
CA TYR A 124 1.12 9.93 0.64
C TYR A 124 2.18 9.06 1.32
N SER A 125 3.29 8.77 0.64
CA SER A 125 4.40 8.00 1.22
C SER A 125 5.35 8.85 2.04
N GLY A 126 5.41 10.17 1.78
CA GLY A 126 6.50 11.02 2.27
C GLY A 126 7.86 10.62 1.71
N GLY A 127 7.89 9.92 0.56
CA GLY A 127 9.13 9.40 -0.06
C GLY A 127 9.63 8.08 0.54
N ARG A 128 8.81 7.38 1.29
CA ARG A 128 9.14 6.09 1.94
C ARG A 128 9.69 5.06 0.95
N TYR A 129 9.18 5.05 -0.28
CA TYR A 129 9.55 4.07 -1.31
C TYR A 129 10.45 4.65 -2.41
N ALA A 130 11.07 5.81 -2.18
CA ALA A 130 11.92 6.47 -3.17
C ALA A 130 13.14 5.61 -3.56
N SER A 131 13.74 4.87 -2.61
CA SER A 131 14.85 3.96 -2.88
C SER A 131 14.42 2.77 -3.73
N GLU A 132 13.28 2.16 -3.41
CA GLU A 132 12.71 1.07 -4.17
C GLU A 132 12.38 1.47 -5.61
N GLN A 133 11.87 2.69 -5.78
CA GLN A 133 11.62 3.23 -7.12
C GLN A 133 12.92 3.46 -7.88
N ALA A 134 13.95 4.01 -7.25
CA ALA A 134 15.25 4.20 -7.88
C ALA A 134 15.87 2.85 -8.32
N GLU A 135 15.76 1.80 -7.50
CA GLU A 135 16.17 0.44 -7.86
C GLU A 135 15.40 -0.07 -9.09
N ALA A 136 14.06 0.09 -9.11
CA ALA A 136 13.23 -0.32 -10.24
C ALA A 136 13.59 0.42 -11.55
N GLN A 137 13.83 1.71 -11.45
CA GLN A 137 14.25 2.56 -12.57
C GLN A 137 15.62 2.12 -13.13
N ALA A 138 16.60 1.92 -12.25
CA ALA A 138 17.93 1.48 -12.64
C ALA A 138 17.94 0.09 -13.29
N ALA A 139 17.05 -0.81 -12.81
CA ALA A 139 16.89 -2.16 -13.37
C ALA A 139 15.96 -2.21 -14.58
N HIS A 140 15.36 -1.10 -15.01
CA HIS A 140 14.30 -1.07 -16.04
C HIS A 140 13.18 -2.09 -15.74
N ALA A 141 12.77 -2.21 -14.46
CA ALA A 141 11.81 -3.20 -14.02
C ALA A 141 10.35 -2.76 -14.27
N GLY A 142 9.50 -3.70 -14.64
CA GLY A 142 8.07 -3.47 -14.79
C GLY A 142 7.74 -2.34 -15.76
N VAL A 143 7.03 -1.30 -15.31
CA VAL A 143 6.65 -0.15 -16.14
C VAL A 143 7.86 0.69 -16.59
N TRP A 144 8.97 0.62 -15.86
CA TRP A 144 10.21 1.35 -16.19
C TRP A 144 10.99 0.73 -17.37
N ALA A 145 10.58 -0.44 -17.86
CA ALA A 145 11.17 -1.06 -19.05
C ALA A 145 10.79 -0.36 -20.37
N GLY A 146 9.80 0.52 -20.36
CA GLY A 146 9.34 1.23 -21.55
C GLY A 146 8.69 2.56 -21.20
N ALA A 147 7.58 2.91 -21.86
CA ALA A 147 6.88 4.16 -21.60
C ALA A 147 5.50 3.91 -20.98
N PHE A 148 5.15 4.74 -20.00
CA PHE A 148 3.84 4.77 -19.35
C PHE A 148 3.52 6.18 -18.85
N ASP A 149 2.24 6.47 -18.71
CA ASP A 149 1.78 7.63 -17.99
C ASP A 149 1.64 7.29 -16.51
N PRO A 150 2.02 8.20 -15.57
CA PRO A 150 1.76 8.01 -14.15
C PRO A 150 0.28 7.70 -13.89
N PRO A 151 -0.07 6.70 -13.05
CA PRO A 151 -1.45 6.29 -12.84
C PRO A 151 -2.37 7.41 -12.36
N CYS A 152 -1.86 8.32 -11.52
CA CYS A 152 -2.57 9.53 -11.09
C CYS A 152 -3.03 10.40 -12.27
N LEU A 153 -2.19 10.58 -13.32
CA LEU A 153 -2.56 11.33 -14.51
C LEU A 153 -3.61 10.59 -15.34
N VAL A 154 -3.50 9.26 -15.44
CA VAL A 154 -4.50 8.42 -16.15
C VAL A 154 -5.87 8.54 -15.52
N ARG A 155 -5.96 8.75 -14.21
CA ARG A 155 -7.22 9.04 -13.49
C ARG A 155 -7.68 10.49 -13.61
N GLY A 156 -6.94 11.36 -14.28
CA GLY A 156 -7.22 12.80 -14.32
C GLY A 156 -6.96 13.51 -12.98
N ALA A 157 -6.16 12.93 -12.12
CA ALA A 157 -5.75 13.50 -10.84
C ALA A 157 -4.36 14.17 -10.94
N ARG A 158 -4.03 15.00 -9.94
CA ARG A 158 -2.67 15.53 -9.79
C ARG A 158 -1.81 14.51 -9.06
N CYS A 159 -0.54 14.39 -9.46
CA CYS A 159 0.41 13.45 -8.86
C CYS A 159 1.22 14.05 -7.70
N ASP A 160 1.18 15.36 -7.54
CA ASP A 160 1.84 16.19 -6.51
C ASP A 160 0.91 16.51 -5.32
#